data_dc7961d96c1b6bbbd338591f327e9e04
#
_entry.id   dc7961d96c1b6bbbd338591f327e9e04
#
_cell.length_a   1.000
_cell.length_b   1.000
_cell.length_c   1.000
_cell.angle_alpha   90.00
_cell.angle_beta   90.00
_cell.angle_gamma   90.00
#
_symmetry.space_group_name_H-M   'P 1'
#
loop_
_entity.id
_entity.type
_entity.pdbx_description
1 polymer ?
#
loop_
_entity_poly.entity_id
_entity_poly.type
_entity_poly.pdbx_seq_one_letter_code
_entity_poly.pdbx_strand_id
1 'polypeptide(L)'
;MSVTSSLKPSTANPAIHPELTVSLVASVESKAAQVSRLLTEACATLKHISFANSFSAEDMVLTDIILRKKLPISLFSLDTGRLPVETYDLMARVEAHYQTKLTLYFPQHESVERYVQTHGINAFYDSINLRKDCCSMRKVEPLQRALAGQDAWVTGMRAAQASTRSSLPVREFDESNKLEKFNPLSDWTEQEVWAYVHMHDVPYNQLHEQFYPSIGCAPCTRAIAMGEDIRAGRWWWEDPLNKECGLHVKK
;
A
#
# COMPACT_ATOMS: atom_id res chain seq x y z
N MET A 1 -8.41 -50.43 -14.77
CA MET A 1 -7.31 -49.67 -14.13
C MET A 1 -7.84 -48.28 -13.86
N SER A 2 -8.18 -48.03 -12.59
CA SER A 2 -8.77 -46.72 -12.19
C SER A 2 -7.64 -45.74 -11.93
N VAL A 3 -7.61 -44.62 -12.72
CA VAL A 3 -6.66 -43.57 -12.54
C VAL A 3 -7.24 -42.62 -11.48
N THR A 4 -6.80 -42.73 -10.24
CA THR A 4 -7.07 -41.75 -9.20
C THR A 4 -6.28 -40.49 -9.51
N SER A 5 -6.97 -39.48 -10.03
CA SER A 5 -6.43 -38.11 -10.16
C SER A 5 -6.18 -37.60 -8.75
N SER A 6 -4.92 -37.55 -8.33
CA SER A 6 -4.52 -36.84 -7.11
C SER A 6 -4.62 -35.35 -7.36
N LEU A 7 -5.67 -34.73 -6.85
CA LEU A 7 -5.75 -33.25 -6.73
C LEU A 7 -4.55 -32.77 -5.94
N LYS A 8 -3.62 -32.07 -6.59
CA LYS A 8 -2.58 -31.31 -5.88
C LYS A 8 -3.31 -30.32 -4.94
N PRO A 9 -2.89 -30.21 -3.67
CA PRO A 9 -3.47 -29.21 -2.80
C PRO A 9 -3.29 -27.82 -3.45
N SER A 10 -4.35 -27.03 -3.44
CA SER A 10 -4.29 -25.63 -3.87
C SER A 10 -3.21 -24.90 -3.06
N THR A 11 -2.18 -24.38 -3.72
CA THR A 11 -1.10 -23.61 -3.10
C THR A 11 -1.52 -22.16 -2.83
N ALA A 12 -2.79 -21.82 -3.05
CA ALA A 12 -3.34 -20.50 -2.82
C ALA A 12 -3.29 -20.13 -1.33
N ASN A 13 -2.90 -18.91 -1.03
CA ASN A 13 -2.91 -18.37 0.32
C ASN A 13 -4.36 -18.17 0.81
N PRO A 14 -4.88 -18.95 1.77
CA PRO A 14 -6.29 -18.86 2.17
C PRO A 14 -6.65 -17.52 2.82
N ALA A 15 -5.67 -16.77 3.33
CA ALA A 15 -5.92 -15.47 3.97
C ALA A 15 -6.40 -14.40 2.97
N ILE A 16 -6.05 -14.56 1.69
CA ILE A 16 -6.42 -13.58 0.65
C ILE A 16 -7.59 -14.05 -0.23
N HIS A 17 -8.17 -15.23 0.04
CA HIS A 17 -9.32 -15.78 -0.67
C HIS A 17 -10.49 -16.03 0.30
N PRO A 18 -11.12 -14.97 0.84
CA PRO A 18 -12.24 -15.12 1.76
C PRO A 18 -13.45 -15.74 1.07
N GLU A 19 -14.25 -16.52 1.79
CA GLU A 19 -15.55 -16.95 1.32
C GLU A 19 -16.48 -15.75 1.17
N LEU A 20 -17.02 -15.53 -0.01
CA LEU A 20 -17.93 -14.42 -0.31
C LEU A 20 -19.34 -14.69 0.20
N THR A 21 -19.54 -14.63 1.50
CA THR A 21 -20.87 -14.76 2.12
C THR A 21 -21.76 -13.55 1.79
N VAL A 22 -23.08 -13.73 1.83
CA VAL A 22 -24.05 -12.64 1.56
C VAL A 22 -23.80 -11.43 2.48
N SER A 23 -23.48 -11.67 3.75
CA SER A 23 -23.18 -10.61 4.72
C SER A 23 -21.89 -9.86 4.40
N LEU A 24 -20.82 -10.58 3.98
CA LEU A 24 -19.55 -9.95 3.61
C LEU A 24 -19.72 -9.10 2.34
N VAL A 25 -20.40 -9.64 1.34
CA VAL A 25 -20.70 -8.90 0.08
C VAL A 25 -21.46 -7.62 0.38
N ALA A 26 -22.54 -7.69 1.19
CA ALA A 26 -23.33 -6.51 1.55
C ALA A 26 -22.50 -5.47 2.35
N SER A 27 -21.62 -5.92 3.25
CA SER A 27 -20.71 -5.03 3.98
C SER A 27 -19.78 -4.31 3.02
N VAL A 28 -19.12 -5.04 2.12
CA VAL A 28 -18.17 -4.48 1.13
C VAL A 28 -18.84 -3.47 0.22
N GLU A 29 -20.02 -3.79 -0.33
CA GLU A 29 -20.78 -2.86 -1.18
C GLU A 29 -21.15 -1.57 -0.44
N SER A 30 -21.62 -1.69 0.82
CA SER A 30 -21.96 -0.54 1.65
C SER A 30 -20.76 0.35 1.92
N LYS A 31 -19.63 -0.24 2.32
CA LYS A 31 -18.39 0.47 2.62
C LYS A 31 -17.77 1.09 1.35
N ALA A 32 -17.77 0.39 0.23
CA ALA A 32 -17.30 0.93 -1.06
C ALA A 32 -18.14 2.16 -1.50
N ALA A 33 -19.46 2.12 -1.28
CA ALA A 33 -20.32 3.27 -1.52
C ALA A 33 -19.99 4.45 -0.57
N GLN A 34 -19.62 4.19 0.69
CA GLN A 34 -19.17 5.22 1.63
C GLN A 34 -17.85 5.86 1.20
N VAL A 35 -16.85 5.05 0.80
CA VAL A 35 -15.59 5.53 0.25
C VAL A 35 -15.82 6.42 -0.97
N SER A 36 -16.66 5.96 -1.90
CA SER A 36 -17.00 6.72 -3.11
C SER A 36 -17.64 8.07 -2.79
N ARG A 37 -18.58 8.12 -1.83
CA ARG A 37 -19.20 9.38 -1.38
C ARG A 37 -18.16 10.31 -0.76
N LEU A 38 -17.37 9.83 0.21
CA LEU A 38 -16.33 10.61 0.88
C LEU A 38 -15.38 11.27 -0.12
N LEU A 39 -14.87 10.50 -1.08
CA LEU A 39 -13.94 11.01 -2.07
C LEU A 39 -14.60 11.99 -3.05
N THR A 40 -15.86 11.75 -3.42
CA THR A 40 -16.63 12.68 -4.27
C THR A 40 -16.87 14.02 -3.56
N GLU A 41 -17.23 14.00 -2.28
CA GLU A 41 -17.41 15.19 -1.45
C GLU A 41 -16.08 15.95 -1.28
N ALA A 42 -14.97 15.23 -1.06
CA ALA A 42 -13.65 15.86 -1.01
C ALA A 42 -13.32 16.56 -2.33
N CYS A 43 -13.57 15.92 -3.48
CA CYS A 43 -13.34 16.53 -4.80
C CYS A 43 -14.25 17.73 -5.09
N ALA A 44 -15.39 17.85 -4.45
CA ALA A 44 -16.27 19.01 -4.59
C ALA A 44 -15.75 20.25 -3.83
N THR A 45 -14.91 20.09 -2.81
CA THR A 45 -14.43 21.14 -1.92
C THR A 45 -12.95 21.46 -2.09
N LEU A 46 -12.14 20.50 -2.54
CA LEU A 46 -10.69 20.60 -2.69
C LEU A 46 -10.32 20.45 -4.17
N LYS A 47 -9.37 21.26 -4.64
CA LYS A 47 -9.01 21.30 -6.07
C LYS A 47 -7.91 20.32 -6.44
N HIS A 48 -6.94 20.15 -5.55
CA HIS A 48 -5.74 19.36 -5.81
C HIS A 48 -5.64 18.23 -4.79
N ILE A 49 -6.18 17.05 -5.14
CA ILE A 49 -6.12 15.86 -4.31
C ILE A 49 -5.23 14.84 -4.99
N SER A 50 -4.31 14.26 -4.24
CA SER A 50 -3.47 13.17 -4.73
C SER A 50 -3.68 11.90 -3.91
N PHE A 51 -3.46 10.75 -4.53
CA PHE A 51 -3.49 9.44 -3.90
C PHE A 51 -2.11 8.80 -3.98
N ALA A 52 -1.51 8.52 -2.82
CA ALA A 52 -0.23 7.84 -2.71
C ALA A 52 -0.43 6.32 -2.78
N ASN A 53 -0.24 5.74 -3.95
CA ASN A 53 -0.44 4.32 -4.22
C ASN A 53 0.86 3.53 -4.01
N SER A 54 0.89 2.64 -3.03
CA SER A 54 1.99 1.69 -2.80
C SER A 54 1.83 0.34 -3.50
N PHE A 55 0.70 0.14 -4.21
CA PHE A 55 0.29 -1.12 -4.80
C PHE A 55 0.03 -2.26 -3.79
N SER A 56 -0.21 -1.92 -2.52
CA SER A 56 -0.78 -2.86 -1.55
C SER A 56 -2.24 -3.17 -1.90
N ALA A 57 -2.79 -4.23 -1.35
CA ALA A 57 -4.18 -4.63 -1.63
C ALA A 57 -5.18 -3.49 -1.33
N GLU A 58 -4.97 -2.75 -0.24
CA GLU A 58 -5.78 -1.59 0.15
C GLU A 58 -5.72 -0.47 -0.91
N ASP A 59 -4.51 -0.15 -1.35
CA ASP A 59 -4.32 0.90 -2.36
C ASP A 59 -4.92 0.49 -3.70
N MET A 60 -4.98 -0.81 -4.01
CA MET A 60 -5.64 -1.30 -5.21
C MET A 60 -7.16 -1.17 -5.14
N VAL A 61 -7.78 -1.34 -3.97
CA VAL A 61 -9.21 -1.03 -3.75
C VAL A 61 -9.49 0.45 -4.05
N LEU A 62 -8.67 1.35 -3.52
CA LEU A 62 -8.81 2.80 -3.79
C LEU A 62 -8.55 3.15 -5.25
N THR A 63 -7.55 2.53 -5.86
CA THR A 63 -7.26 2.69 -7.30
C THR A 63 -8.48 2.37 -8.14
N ASP A 64 -9.12 1.23 -7.88
CA ASP A 64 -10.31 0.80 -8.61
C ASP A 64 -11.48 1.79 -8.42
N ILE A 65 -11.78 2.18 -7.18
CA ILE A 65 -12.86 3.13 -6.89
C ILE A 65 -12.61 4.48 -7.59
N ILE A 66 -11.40 5.02 -7.48
CA ILE A 66 -11.04 6.33 -8.05
C ILE A 66 -11.14 6.29 -9.58
N LEU A 67 -10.55 5.29 -10.22
CA LEU A 67 -10.49 5.21 -11.67
C LEU A 67 -11.83 4.85 -12.31
N ARG A 68 -12.57 3.89 -11.74
CA ARG A 68 -13.93 3.55 -12.24
C ARG A 68 -14.91 4.70 -12.10
N LYS A 69 -14.81 5.47 -11.03
CA LYS A 69 -15.66 6.66 -10.80
C LYS A 69 -15.14 7.90 -11.53
N LYS A 70 -13.97 7.82 -12.15
CA LYS A 70 -13.29 8.95 -12.82
C LYS A 70 -13.19 10.17 -11.92
N LEU A 71 -12.87 9.95 -10.63
CA LEU A 71 -12.68 11.04 -9.69
C LEU A 71 -11.42 11.85 -10.07
N PRO A 72 -11.44 13.18 -9.94
CA PRO A 72 -10.30 14.03 -10.27
C PRO A 72 -9.23 14.00 -9.16
N ILE A 73 -8.74 12.80 -8.85
CA ILE A 73 -7.69 12.52 -7.88
C ILE A 73 -6.46 12.03 -8.64
N SER A 74 -5.34 12.69 -8.48
CA SER A 74 -4.09 12.34 -9.15
C SER A 74 -3.43 11.15 -8.46
N LEU A 75 -3.25 10.03 -9.17
CA LEU A 75 -2.56 8.85 -8.65
C LEU A 75 -1.05 9.00 -8.84
N PHE A 76 -0.28 8.77 -7.79
CA PHE A 76 1.17 8.66 -7.88
C PHE A 76 1.70 7.49 -7.05
N SER A 77 2.89 7.03 -7.38
CA SER A 77 3.62 6.04 -6.59
C SER A 77 5.08 6.45 -6.41
N LEU A 78 5.70 5.90 -5.38
CA LEU A 78 7.11 6.11 -5.07
C LEU A 78 7.92 4.90 -5.54
N ASP A 79 8.66 5.06 -6.63
CA ASP A 79 9.65 4.05 -7.01
C ASP A 79 10.96 4.30 -6.26
N THR A 80 11.23 3.45 -5.30
CA THR A 80 12.42 3.52 -4.46
C THR A 80 13.71 3.08 -5.16
N GLY A 81 13.61 2.54 -6.39
CA GLY A 81 14.68 1.86 -7.09
C GLY A 81 15.05 0.50 -6.46
N ARG A 82 14.20 -0.02 -5.55
CA ARG A 82 14.36 -1.31 -4.87
C ARG A 82 13.04 -2.05 -4.65
N LEU A 83 12.04 -1.77 -5.48
CA LEU A 83 10.78 -2.51 -5.42
C LEU A 83 10.97 -3.95 -5.93
N PRO A 84 10.14 -4.90 -5.47
CA PRO A 84 10.08 -6.24 -6.07
C PRO A 84 9.66 -6.19 -7.54
N VAL A 85 10.11 -7.14 -8.34
CA VAL A 85 9.73 -7.25 -9.76
C VAL A 85 8.22 -7.40 -9.92
N GLU A 86 7.56 -8.11 -9.01
CA GLU A 86 6.10 -8.30 -8.98
C GLU A 86 5.34 -6.99 -8.80
N THR A 87 5.97 -5.98 -8.19
CA THR A 87 5.36 -4.64 -8.08
C THR A 87 5.41 -3.91 -9.42
N TYR A 88 6.51 -4.00 -10.17
CA TYR A 88 6.60 -3.44 -11.52
C TYR A 88 5.64 -4.16 -12.48
N ASP A 89 5.51 -5.48 -12.38
CA ASP A 89 4.54 -6.26 -13.16
C ASP A 89 3.10 -5.82 -12.84
N LEU A 90 2.80 -5.55 -11.57
CA LEU A 90 1.50 -5.00 -11.19
C LEU A 90 1.28 -3.60 -11.76
N MET A 91 2.27 -2.71 -11.72
CA MET A 91 2.18 -1.38 -12.33
C MET A 91 1.79 -1.47 -13.81
N ALA A 92 2.44 -2.34 -14.58
CA ALA A 92 2.13 -2.56 -15.99
C ALA A 92 0.70 -3.11 -16.18
N ARG A 93 0.26 -4.05 -15.34
CA ARG A 93 -1.12 -4.58 -15.37
C ARG A 93 -2.16 -3.52 -15.03
N VAL A 94 -1.87 -2.64 -14.06
CA VAL A 94 -2.76 -1.52 -13.68
C VAL A 94 -2.90 -0.55 -14.85
N GLU A 95 -1.81 -0.15 -15.49
CA GLU A 95 -1.87 0.71 -16.68
C GLU A 95 -2.72 0.09 -17.81
N ALA A 96 -2.54 -1.21 -18.06
CA ALA A 96 -3.29 -1.92 -19.08
C ALA A 96 -4.78 -2.09 -18.71
N HIS A 97 -5.08 -2.47 -17.44
CA HIS A 97 -6.45 -2.73 -16.98
C HIS A 97 -7.32 -1.47 -16.98
N TYR A 98 -6.77 -0.35 -16.46
CA TYR A 98 -7.50 0.91 -16.34
C TYR A 98 -7.26 1.88 -17.50
N GLN A 99 -6.47 1.51 -18.52
CA GLN A 99 -6.11 2.36 -19.66
C GLN A 99 -5.59 3.74 -19.20
N THR A 100 -4.72 3.75 -18.22
CA THR A 100 -4.17 4.95 -17.59
C THR A 100 -2.64 4.95 -17.60
N LYS A 101 -2.02 6.07 -17.26
CA LYS A 101 -0.59 6.18 -17.02
C LYS A 101 -0.33 6.50 -15.57
N LEU A 102 0.69 5.86 -14.99
CA LEU A 102 1.10 6.06 -13.62
C LEU A 102 2.10 7.20 -13.52
N THR A 103 1.91 8.06 -12.52
CA THR A 103 2.94 9.06 -12.16
C THR A 103 3.86 8.44 -11.12
N LEU A 104 5.16 8.35 -11.44
CA LEU A 104 6.17 7.76 -10.55
C LEU A 104 7.15 8.83 -10.07
N TYR A 105 7.40 8.85 -8.77
CA TYR A 105 8.43 9.70 -8.16
C TYR A 105 9.61 8.83 -7.72
N PHE A 106 10.79 9.19 -8.19
CA PHE A 106 12.05 8.51 -7.90
C PHE A 106 12.86 9.30 -6.87
N PRO A 107 13.75 8.66 -6.10
CA PRO A 107 14.71 9.38 -5.27
C PRO A 107 15.68 10.20 -6.13
N GLN A 108 16.19 11.29 -5.59
CA GLN A 108 17.24 12.07 -6.23
C GLN A 108 18.51 11.21 -6.34
N HIS A 109 19.08 11.10 -7.54
CA HIS A 109 20.18 10.17 -7.78
C HIS A 109 21.44 10.54 -6.97
N GLU A 110 21.74 11.84 -6.81
CA GLU A 110 22.88 12.31 -6.03
C GLU A 110 22.79 11.90 -4.55
N SER A 111 21.57 11.89 -4.00
CA SER A 111 21.36 11.45 -2.62
C SER A 111 21.60 9.95 -2.45
N VAL A 112 21.15 9.16 -3.45
CA VAL A 112 21.38 7.71 -3.45
C VAL A 112 22.86 7.38 -3.64
N GLU A 113 23.54 8.03 -4.58
CA GLU A 113 24.98 7.85 -4.83
C GLU A 113 25.79 8.18 -3.59
N ARG A 114 25.55 9.34 -2.97
CA ARG A 114 26.22 9.74 -1.73
C ARG A 114 26.04 8.73 -0.61
N TYR A 115 24.81 8.28 -0.38
CA TYR A 115 24.52 7.27 0.65
C TYR A 115 25.29 5.96 0.38
N VAL A 116 25.26 5.47 -0.86
CA VAL A 116 25.93 4.21 -1.24
C VAL A 116 27.45 4.35 -1.16
N GLN A 117 28.00 5.46 -1.61
CA GLN A 117 29.46 5.73 -1.54
C GLN A 117 29.95 5.84 -0.11
N THR A 118 29.15 6.44 0.78
CA THR A 118 29.56 6.67 2.17
C THR A 118 29.36 5.43 3.05
N HIS A 119 28.26 4.71 2.87
CA HIS A 119 27.82 3.67 3.80
C HIS A 119 27.78 2.25 3.19
N GLY A 120 27.75 2.15 1.86
CA GLY A 120 27.59 0.88 1.17
C GLY A 120 26.16 0.62 0.69
N ILE A 121 26.04 -0.30 -0.28
CA ILE A 121 24.79 -0.55 -1.00
C ILE A 121 23.67 -1.13 -0.12
N ASN A 122 24.02 -1.86 0.93
CA ASN A 122 23.09 -2.53 1.85
C ASN A 122 23.20 -2.04 3.31
N ALA A 123 23.76 -0.87 3.52
CA ALA A 123 23.99 -0.29 4.86
C ALA A 123 22.71 -0.13 5.71
N PHE A 124 21.53 -0.17 5.12
CA PHE A 124 20.24 -0.21 5.83
C PHE A 124 20.07 -1.45 6.71
N TYR A 125 20.90 -2.47 6.59
CA TYR A 125 20.94 -3.62 7.51
C TYR A 125 21.79 -3.35 8.74
N ASP A 126 22.76 -2.41 8.67
CA ASP A 126 23.79 -2.23 9.69
C ASP A 126 23.27 -1.46 10.93
N SER A 127 22.28 -0.59 10.73
CA SER A 127 21.63 0.12 11.85
C SER A 127 20.26 0.68 11.49
N ILE A 128 19.44 0.92 12.51
CA ILE A 128 18.13 1.58 12.41
C ILE A 128 18.28 2.98 11.79
N ASN A 129 19.32 3.73 12.13
CA ASN A 129 19.55 5.07 11.60
C ASN A 129 19.83 5.02 10.11
N LEU A 130 20.75 4.16 9.67
CA LEU A 130 21.04 3.99 8.23
C LEU A 130 19.82 3.50 7.45
N ARG A 131 18.98 2.63 8.04
CA ARG A 131 17.72 2.24 7.43
C ARG A 131 16.74 3.43 7.33
N LYS A 132 16.64 4.25 8.37
CA LYS A 132 15.81 5.46 8.36
C LYS A 132 16.30 6.46 7.30
N ASP A 133 17.61 6.66 7.18
CA ASP A 133 18.20 7.53 6.16
C ASP A 133 17.91 7.02 4.75
N CYS A 134 18.05 5.70 4.53
CA CYS A 134 17.63 5.07 3.27
C CYS A 134 16.16 5.31 2.96
N CYS A 135 15.26 5.16 3.94
CA CYS A 135 13.83 5.45 3.77
C CYS A 135 13.57 6.94 3.55
N SER A 136 14.29 7.83 4.21
CA SER A 136 14.16 9.28 4.08
C SER A 136 14.43 9.70 2.62
N MET A 137 15.59 9.36 2.08
CA MET A 137 15.94 9.74 0.71
C MET A 137 15.11 9.03 -0.37
N ARG A 138 14.68 7.76 -0.12
CA ARG A 138 13.99 6.97 -1.15
C ARG A 138 12.47 7.06 -1.10
N LYS A 139 11.90 7.58 -0.01
CA LYS A 139 10.44 7.64 0.19
C LYS A 139 9.97 8.99 0.68
N VAL A 140 10.55 9.51 1.79
CA VAL A 140 10.03 10.73 2.43
C VAL A 140 10.24 11.95 1.53
N GLU A 141 11.44 12.14 1.00
CA GLU A 141 11.74 13.23 0.07
C GLU A 141 10.90 13.15 -1.22
N PRO A 142 10.81 12.01 -1.93
CA PRO A 142 9.91 11.89 -3.08
C PRO A 142 8.44 12.13 -2.74
N LEU A 143 7.97 11.70 -1.56
CA LEU A 143 6.61 11.99 -1.10
C LEU A 143 6.39 13.49 -0.94
N GLN A 144 7.32 14.21 -0.31
CA GLN A 144 7.21 15.67 -0.16
C GLN A 144 7.11 16.38 -1.51
N ARG A 145 7.88 15.93 -2.52
CA ARG A 145 7.77 16.49 -3.89
C ARG A 145 6.41 16.16 -4.52
N ALA A 146 5.90 14.96 -4.32
CA ALA A 146 4.60 14.56 -4.86
C ALA A 146 3.44 15.34 -4.20
N LEU A 147 3.56 15.68 -2.93
CA LEU A 147 2.54 16.39 -2.16
C LEU A 147 2.65 17.92 -2.29
N ALA A 148 3.72 18.44 -2.89
CA ALA A 148 3.89 19.87 -3.06
C ALA A 148 2.75 20.49 -3.89
N GLY A 149 2.06 21.49 -3.34
CA GLY A 149 0.94 22.17 -4.00
C GLY A 149 -0.38 21.40 -4.00
N GLN A 150 -0.47 20.28 -3.24
CA GLN A 150 -1.73 19.58 -3.02
C GLN A 150 -2.52 20.22 -1.87
N ASP A 151 -3.84 20.14 -1.94
CA ASP A 151 -4.76 20.51 -0.83
C ASP A 151 -4.95 19.34 0.12
N ALA A 152 -4.92 18.11 -0.43
CA ALA A 152 -5.12 16.88 0.32
C ALA A 152 -4.42 15.67 -0.32
N TRP A 153 -4.25 14.63 0.48
CA TRP A 153 -3.85 13.33 0.00
C TRP A 153 -4.67 12.19 0.58
N VAL A 154 -4.75 11.11 -0.17
CA VAL A 154 -5.48 9.88 0.18
C VAL A 154 -4.47 8.77 0.46
N THR A 155 -4.76 7.92 1.44
CA THR A 155 -3.95 6.73 1.77
C THR A 155 -4.83 5.51 1.96
N GLY A 156 -4.29 4.32 1.69
CA GLY A 156 -4.94 3.02 1.96
C GLY A 156 -4.75 2.51 3.38
N MET A 157 -4.50 3.37 4.36
CA MET A 157 -4.27 2.95 5.74
C MET A 157 -5.55 2.39 6.37
N ARG A 158 -5.39 1.28 7.12
CA ARG A 158 -6.45 0.68 7.96
C ARG A 158 -6.03 0.68 9.44
N ALA A 159 -6.98 0.88 10.35
CA ALA A 159 -6.71 0.79 11.79
C ALA A 159 -6.17 -0.60 12.19
N ALA A 160 -6.71 -1.66 11.60
CA ALA A 160 -6.32 -3.05 11.89
C ALA A 160 -4.88 -3.42 11.46
N GLN A 161 -4.17 -2.58 10.70
CA GLN A 161 -2.81 -2.89 10.22
C GLN A 161 -1.71 -2.74 11.28
N ALA A 162 -1.94 -2.02 12.34
CA ALA A 162 -0.98 -1.87 13.43
C ALA A 162 -1.68 -1.42 14.72
N SER A 163 -1.23 -1.93 15.86
CA SER A 163 -1.73 -1.54 17.18
C SER A 163 -1.59 -0.03 17.45
N THR A 164 -0.58 0.61 16.83
CA THR A 164 -0.35 2.06 16.90
C THR A 164 -1.39 2.89 16.14
N ARG A 165 -2.31 2.25 15.39
CA ARG A 165 -3.34 2.89 14.56
C ARG A 165 -4.77 2.66 15.05
N SER A 166 -4.95 2.20 16.30
CA SER A 166 -6.28 1.86 16.87
C SER A 166 -7.32 2.99 16.79
N SER A 167 -6.89 4.24 16.64
CA SER A 167 -7.74 5.42 16.46
C SER A 167 -7.39 6.17 15.16
N LEU A 168 -7.40 5.47 14.00
CA LEU A 168 -7.14 6.09 12.72
C LEU A 168 -8.41 6.78 12.19
N PRO A 169 -8.49 8.13 12.18
CA PRO A 169 -9.65 8.83 11.66
C PRO A 169 -9.72 8.74 10.13
N VAL A 170 -10.95 8.76 9.60
CA VAL A 170 -11.20 8.78 8.14
C VAL A 170 -10.65 10.06 7.50
N ARG A 171 -10.66 11.18 8.24
CA ARG A 171 -10.11 12.47 7.82
C ARG A 171 -9.33 13.08 8.98
N GLU A 172 -8.13 13.56 8.71
CA GLU A 172 -7.26 14.24 9.67
C GLU A 172 -6.42 15.32 8.97
N PHE A 173 -5.89 16.27 9.73
CA PHE A 173 -4.88 17.17 9.21
C PHE A 173 -3.49 16.55 9.42
N ASP A 174 -2.73 16.45 8.35
CA ASP A 174 -1.35 15.96 8.38
C ASP A 174 -0.40 17.09 8.73
N GLU A 175 -0.03 17.17 9.99
CA GLU A 175 0.89 18.20 10.49
C GLU A 175 2.27 18.17 9.83
N SER A 176 2.72 16.99 9.40
CA SER A 176 4.05 16.82 8.79
C SER A 176 4.09 17.38 7.36
N ASN A 177 3.01 17.21 6.61
CA ASN A 177 2.89 17.65 5.23
C ASN A 177 2.03 18.93 5.08
N LYS A 178 1.38 19.40 6.18
CA LYS A 178 0.55 20.62 6.23
C LYS A 178 -0.63 20.61 5.26
N LEU A 179 -1.31 19.48 5.14
CA LEU A 179 -2.48 19.30 4.27
C LEU A 179 -3.48 18.29 4.86
N GLU A 180 -4.69 18.27 4.31
CA GLU A 180 -5.71 17.31 4.68
C GLU A 180 -5.28 15.91 4.28
N LYS A 181 -5.61 14.93 5.12
CA LYS A 181 -5.34 13.51 4.85
C LYS A 181 -6.60 12.70 5.00
N PHE A 182 -6.90 11.88 4.02
CA PHE A 182 -8.02 10.97 4.00
C PHE A 182 -7.54 9.52 4.10
N ASN A 183 -8.14 8.76 5.02
CA ASN A 183 -7.93 7.32 5.21
C ASN A 183 -9.26 6.59 4.98
N PRO A 184 -9.75 6.48 3.73
CA PRO A 184 -11.11 6.02 3.46
C PRO A 184 -11.38 4.57 3.86
N LEU A 185 -10.33 3.77 4.02
CA LEU A 185 -10.40 2.36 4.41
C LEU A 185 -10.11 2.13 5.90
N SER A 186 -10.13 3.18 6.74
CA SER A 186 -9.71 3.11 8.15
C SER A 186 -10.41 2.02 8.96
N ASP A 187 -11.68 1.74 8.68
CA ASP A 187 -12.52 0.74 9.35
C ASP A 187 -12.66 -0.60 8.58
N TRP A 188 -11.96 -0.76 7.45
CA TRP A 188 -12.03 -1.98 6.67
C TRP A 188 -11.24 -3.11 7.33
N THR A 189 -11.80 -4.31 7.31
CA THR A 189 -11.11 -5.54 7.65
C THR A 189 -10.28 -6.06 6.47
N GLU A 190 -9.34 -6.95 6.73
CA GLU A 190 -8.58 -7.61 5.67
C GLU A 190 -9.48 -8.45 4.76
N GLN A 191 -10.46 -9.13 5.33
CA GLN A 191 -11.45 -9.89 4.56
C GLN A 191 -12.27 -9.01 3.62
N GLU A 192 -12.67 -7.81 4.05
CA GLU A 192 -13.40 -6.88 3.19
C GLU A 192 -12.53 -6.36 2.04
N VAL A 193 -11.24 -6.08 2.28
CA VAL A 193 -10.30 -5.68 1.23
C VAL A 193 -10.19 -6.78 0.17
N TRP A 194 -9.94 -8.03 0.58
CA TRP A 194 -9.80 -9.13 -0.36
C TRP A 194 -11.11 -9.50 -1.04
N ALA A 195 -12.23 -9.43 -0.32
CA ALA A 195 -13.55 -9.64 -0.92
C ALA A 195 -13.82 -8.60 -2.03
N TYR A 196 -13.49 -7.31 -1.80
CA TYR A 196 -13.61 -6.29 -2.83
C TYR A 196 -12.72 -6.59 -4.05
N VAL A 197 -11.45 -6.95 -3.81
CA VAL A 197 -10.50 -7.28 -4.87
C VAL A 197 -11.04 -8.38 -5.78
N HIS A 198 -11.59 -9.46 -5.21
CA HIS A 198 -12.14 -10.58 -5.98
C HIS A 198 -13.50 -10.27 -6.62
N MET A 199 -14.39 -9.55 -5.92
CA MET A 199 -15.70 -9.17 -6.47
C MET A 199 -15.59 -8.28 -7.71
N HIS A 200 -14.53 -7.47 -7.79
CA HIS A 200 -14.37 -6.47 -8.84
C HIS A 200 -13.23 -6.78 -9.82
N ASP A 201 -12.60 -7.95 -9.72
CA ASP A 201 -11.46 -8.38 -10.55
C ASP A 201 -10.32 -7.35 -10.55
N VAL A 202 -10.02 -6.81 -9.37
CA VAL A 202 -8.99 -5.78 -9.20
C VAL A 202 -7.60 -6.42 -9.30
N PRO A 203 -6.69 -5.88 -10.14
CA PRO A 203 -5.31 -6.36 -10.17
C PRO A 203 -4.62 -6.21 -8.82
N TYR A 204 -3.89 -7.23 -8.36
CA TYR A 204 -3.14 -7.21 -7.11
C TYR A 204 -1.75 -7.84 -7.26
N ASN A 205 -0.88 -7.59 -6.29
CA ASN A 205 0.50 -8.06 -6.30
C ASN A 205 0.57 -9.58 -6.03
N GLN A 206 1.21 -10.33 -6.91
CA GLN A 206 1.32 -11.79 -6.82
C GLN A 206 2.10 -12.27 -5.59
N LEU A 207 2.91 -11.40 -4.96
CA LEU A 207 3.56 -11.73 -3.69
C LEU A 207 2.58 -12.05 -2.56
N HIS A 208 1.34 -11.52 -2.62
CA HIS A 208 0.33 -11.88 -1.63
C HIS A 208 -0.01 -13.37 -1.63
N GLU A 209 0.02 -14.03 -2.80
CA GLU A 209 -0.14 -15.50 -2.90
C GLU A 209 1.02 -16.26 -2.23
N GLN A 210 2.18 -15.62 -2.12
CA GLN A 210 3.40 -16.17 -1.56
C GLN A 210 3.62 -15.78 -0.09
N PHE A 211 2.54 -15.46 0.62
CA PHE A 211 2.55 -15.09 2.05
C PHE A 211 3.30 -13.79 2.36
N TYR A 212 3.23 -12.79 1.48
CA TYR A 212 3.67 -11.44 1.74
C TYR A 212 2.47 -10.52 2.04
N PRO A 213 1.94 -10.44 3.27
CA PRO A 213 0.77 -9.61 3.58
C PRO A 213 1.10 -8.11 3.56
N SER A 214 2.36 -7.75 3.75
CA SER A 214 2.85 -6.36 3.72
C SER A 214 4.07 -6.26 2.82
N ILE A 215 3.95 -5.56 1.71
CA ILE A 215 4.99 -5.45 0.69
C ILE A 215 5.64 -4.06 0.76
N GLY A 216 6.96 -4.01 0.63
CA GLY A 216 7.75 -2.79 0.49
C GLY A 216 8.95 -3.01 -0.42
N CYS A 217 10.08 -2.36 -0.16
CA CYS A 217 11.31 -2.64 -0.89
C CYS A 217 11.69 -4.12 -0.75
N ALA A 218 12.15 -4.76 -1.84
CA ALA A 218 12.53 -6.17 -1.87
C ALA A 218 13.50 -6.57 -0.74
N PRO A 219 14.61 -5.83 -0.48
CA PRO A 219 15.53 -6.19 0.60
C PRO A 219 14.95 -5.97 2.00
N CYS A 220 13.82 -5.28 2.14
CA CYS A 220 13.19 -4.96 3.43
C CYS A 220 11.91 -5.76 3.67
N THR A 221 11.65 -6.79 2.87
CA THR A 221 10.41 -7.55 2.92
C THR A 221 10.69 -9.04 2.72
N ARG A 222 10.10 -9.88 3.55
CA ARG A 222 10.09 -11.35 3.38
C ARG A 222 8.67 -11.89 3.50
N ALA A 223 8.46 -13.10 3.04
CA ALA A 223 7.26 -13.87 3.36
C ALA A 223 7.18 -14.12 4.88
N ILE A 224 5.98 -14.30 5.39
CA ILE A 224 5.73 -14.70 6.78
C ILE A 224 5.26 -16.16 6.84
N ALA A 225 5.46 -16.80 7.99
CA ALA A 225 4.85 -18.09 8.28
C ALA A 225 3.38 -17.90 8.73
N MET A 226 2.59 -18.94 8.61
CA MET A 226 1.20 -18.93 9.11
C MET A 226 1.19 -18.62 10.62
N GLY A 227 0.40 -17.64 11.03
CA GLY A 227 0.29 -17.20 12.42
C GLY A 227 1.31 -16.14 12.87
N GLU A 228 2.28 -15.78 12.03
CA GLU A 228 3.10 -14.59 12.31
C GLU A 228 2.28 -13.30 12.15
N ASP A 229 2.69 -12.24 12.86
CA ASP A 229 2.13 -10.90 12.69
C ASP A 229 2.26 -10.44 11.22
N ILE A 230 1.25 -9.75 10.70
CA ILE A 230 1.19 -9.30 9.29
C ILE A 230 2.36 -8.40 8.89
N ARG A 231 3.03 -7.76 9.86
CA ARG A 231 4.23 -6.94 9.63
C ARG A 231 5.52 -7.64 10.02
N ALA A 232 5.49 -8.91 10.47
CA ALA A 232 6.69 -9.66 10.85
C ALA A 232 7.71 -9.72 9.69
N GLY A 233 7.25 -9.78 8.45
CA GLY A 233 8.08 -9.76 7.26
C GLY A 233 8.77 -8.42 6.95
N ARG A 234 8.37 -7.30 7.60
CA ARG A 234 8.97 -5.98 7.35
C ARG A 234 10.13 -5.76 8.31
N TRP A 235 11.30 -5.36 7.77
CA TRP A 235 12.51 -5.14 8.55
C TRP A 235 12.69 -6.24 9.63
N TRP A 236 12.61 -7.50 9.21
CA TRP A 236 12.57 -8.69 10.10
C TRP A 236 13.77 -8.82 11.02
N TRP A 237 14.85 -8.08 10.73
CA TRP A 237 16.07 -8.01 11.55
C TRP A 237 16.00 -6.95 12.67
N GLU A 238 14.96 -6.14 12.72
CA GLU A 238 14.76 -5.10 13.74
C GLU A 238 13.76 -5.52 14.80
N ASP A 239 13.87 -4.93 15.99
CA ASP A 239 12.86 -5.06 17.03
C ASP A 239 11.48 -4.55 16.53
N PRO A 240 10.39 -5.25 16.84
CA PRO A 240 9.03 -4.85 16.43
C PRO A 240 8.67 -3.40 16.74
N LEU A 241 9.17 -2.84 17.84
CA LEU A 241 8.91 -1.46 18.26
C LEU A 241 9.52 -0.40 17.32
N ASN A 242 10.49 -0.78 16.49
CA ASN A 242 11.19 0.12 15.57
C ASN A 242 10.70 0.03 14.11
N LYS A 243 9.74 -0.84 13.82
CA LYS A 243 9.31 -1.20 12.45
C LYS A 243 8.36 -0.18 11.81
N GLU A 244 8.79 1.09 11.73
CA GLU A 244 8.03 2.13 11.02
C GLU A 244 8.91 2.86 9.99
N CYS A 245 8.33 3.22 8.85
CA CYS A 245 9.05 3.80 7.72
C CYS A 245 8.96 5.33 7.68
N GLY A 246 8.64 6.04 8.65
CA GLY A 246 8.66 7.50 8.67
C GLY A 246 7.66 8.23 7.77
N LEU A 247 6.92 7.53 6.86
CA LEU A 247 5.92 8.17 6.00
C LEU A 247 4.66 8.61 6.76
N HIS A 248 4.37 7.95 7.88
CA HIS A 248 3.14 8.15 8.65
C HIS A 248 3.42 8.35 10.15
N VAL A 249 4.63 8.79 10.51
CA VAL A 249 4.98 9.05 11.91
C VAL A 249 4.28 10.31 12.39
N LYS A 250 3.44 10.21 13.42
CA LYS A 250 2.97 11.37 14.18
C LYS A 250 4.17 11.93 14.96
N LYS A 251 4.50 13.20 14.75
CA LYS A 251 5.46 13.92 15.58
C LYS A 251 4.81 14.35 16.88
#